data_70991d7e98d1d83fd0f1ba684618b234
#
_entry.id   70991d7e98d1d83fd0f1ba684618b234
#
_cell.length_a   1.000
_cell.length_b   1.000
_cell.length_c   1.000
_cell.angle_alpha   90.00
_cell.angle_beta   90.00
_cell.angle_gamma   90.00
#
_symmetry.space_group_name_H-M   'P 1'
#
loop_
_entity.id
_entity.type
_entity.pdbx_description
1 polymer ?
#
loop_
_entity_poly.entity_id
_entity_poly.type
_entity_poly.pdbx_seq_one_letter_code
_entity_poly.pdbx_strand_id
1 'polypeptide(L)'
;MALPDRRIAILFLIIIALALNGAGCGQQSPQKKPAPQQKAQKPPPELEKMKKDLAELGTMLEKRRNPEVDVSSPIAQTQNKKQGQSKQQGQQGGNDSQSGGQSQAQGGGSEKKQSEQAQQAAGQEREWQAEMKLVRSLHEDWNGLEAEAIAKGMSSAAQAALEENLCRLTRAVENREALEAELAANQVYRYYIEAAARFKTGIPPDLERIRYHVAETRLQGEIGSWGNAEEEAMKALEIWRRLSYSLDKIDRQMLAQTEHSLTDLVDVVAERSNLLTAIKTEIALQNINRLERQVRGTMAGS
;
A
#
# COMPACT_ATOMS: atom_id res chain seq x y z
N MET A 1 -9.57 -57.56 -33.42
CA MET A 1 -10.72 -56.67 -33.57
C MET A 1 -11.21 -56.31 -32.16
N ALA A 2 -10.91 -55.11 -31.69
CA ALA A 2 -11.27 -54.65 -30.34
C ALA A 2 -12.65 -53.97 -30.39
N LEU A 3 -13.57 -54.37 -29.53
CA LEU A 3 -14.92 -53.80 -29.39
C LEU A 3 -14.82 -52.40 -28.76
N PRO A 4 -15.54 -51.38 -29.25
CA PRO A 4 -15.53 -50.07 -28.70
C PRO A 4 -16.19 -50.04 -27.33
N ASP A 5 -15.59 -49.25 -26.44
CA ASP A 5 -15.95 -49.12 -25.03
C ASP A 5 -17.41 -48.65 -24.88
N ARG A 6 -18.22 -49.40 -24.15
CA ARG A 6 -19.67 -49.19 -23.96
C ARG A 6 -20.01 -47.80 -23.42
N ARG A 7 -19.04 -47.10 -22.79
CA ARG A 7 -19.24 -45.75 -22.24
C ARG A 7 -19.30 -44.67 -23.35
N ILE A 8 -18.58 -44.86 -24.47
CA ILE A 8 -18.59 -43.92 -25.60
C ILE A 8 -19.91 -44.02 -26.39
N ALA A 9 -20.48 -45.23 -26.51
CA ALA A 9 -21.78 -45.45 -27.20
C ALA A 9 -22.96 -44.77 -26.48
N ILE A 10 -22.95 -44.68 -25.13
CA ILE A 10 -24.00 -44.06 -24.35
C ILE A 10 -23.98 -42.52 -24.50
N LEU A 11 -22.76 -41.94 -24.60
CA LEU A 11 -22.60 -40.48 -24.77
C LEU A 11 -23.12 -40.00 -26.13
N PHE A 12 -22.94 -40.79 -27.19
CA PHE A 12 -23.48 -40.48 -28.54
C PHE A 12 -25.01 -40.57 -28.62
N LEU A 13 -25.60 -41.47 -27.86
CA LEU A 13 -27.08 -41.62 -27.87
C LEU A 13 -27.79 -40.46 -27.13
N ILE A 14 -27.15 -39.87 -26.10
CA ILE A 14 -27.68 -38.71 -25.37
C ILE A 14 -27.63 -37.43 -26.24
N ILE A 15 -26.63 -37.29 -27.08
CA ILE A 15 -26.48 -36.12 -27.97
C ILE A 15 -27.50 -36.14 -29.11
N ILE A 16 -27.87 -37.31 -29.61
CA ILE A 16 -28.90 -37.46 -30.68
C ILE A 16 -30.32 -37.23 -30.16
N ALA A 17 -30.62 -37.57 -28.89
CA ALA A 17 -31.93 -37.35 -28.28
C ALA A 17 -32.22 -35.86 -28.01
N LEU A 18 -31.23 -34.98 -27.90
CA LEU A 18 -31.39 -33.55 -27.69
C LEU A 18 -31.62 -32.74 -28.98
N ALA A 19 -31.37 -33.33 -30.16
CA ALA A 19 -31.49 -32.63 -31.44
C ALA A 19 -32.89 -32.71 -32.08
N LEU A 20 -33.85 -33.48 -31.55
CA LEU A 20 -35.15 -33.76 -32.18
C LEU A 20 -36.34 -33.01 -31.56
N ASN A 21 -36.15 -32.13 -30.59
CA ASN A 21 -37.25 -31.36 -29.96
C ASN A 21 -37.33 -29.88 -30.36
N GLY A 22 -36.81 -29.48 -31.50
CA GLY A 22 -36.72 -28.10 -31.96
C GLY A 22 -37.63 -27.71 -33.14
N ALA A 23 -38.85 -28.27 -33.27
CA ALA A 23 -39.81 -27.79 -34.24
C ALA A 23 -41.16 -27.52 -33.57
N GLY A 24 -41.37 -26.31 -33.07
CA GLY A 24 -42.58 -25.85 -32.41
C GLY A 24 -42.78 -24.35 -32.50
N CYS A 25 -43.60 -23.93 -33.46
CA CYS A 25 -44.47 -22.73 -33.54
C CYS A 25 -43.98 -21.38 -33.06
N GLY A 26 -43.98 -20.44 -34.01
CA GLY A 26 -43.80 -19.00 -33.80
C GLY A 26 -44.72 -18.41 -32.73
N GLN A 27 -44.07 -18.00 -31.63
CA GLN A 27 -44.64 -17.09 -30.67
C GLN A 27 -43.72 -15.86 -30.65
N GLN A 28 -44.28 -14.71 -31.11
CA GLN A 28 -43.61 -13.43 -31.01
C GLN A 28 -43.18 -13.23 -29.56
N SER A 29 -41.85 -13.33 -29.32
CA SER A 29 -41.26 -13.01 -28.02
C SER A 29 -41.56 -11.55 -27.72
N PRO A 30 -42.09 -11.19 -26.54
CA PRO A 30 -42.18 -9.81 -26.13
C PRO A 30 -40.75 -9.24 -26.09
N GLN A 31 -40.57 -8.13 -26.84
CA GLN A 31 -39.29 -7.37 -26.80
C GLN A 31 -38.90 -7.15 -25.34
N LYS A 32 -37.87 -7.87 -24.86
CA LYS A 32 -37.27 -7.57 -23.58
C LYS A 32 -36.81 -6.10 -23.65
N LYS A 33 -37.48 -5.22 -22.88
CA LYS A 33 -36.97 -3.88 -22.62
C LYS A 33 -35.47 -4.01 -22.28
N PRO A 34 -34.61 -3.18 -22.89
CA PRO A 34 -33.19 -3.17 -22.49
C PRO A 34 -33.11 -3.05 -20.97
N ALA A 35 -32.41 -3.94 -20.33
CA ALA A 35 -32.13 -3.82 -18.89
C ALA A 35 -31.62 -2.40 -18.64
N PRO A 36 -32.08 -1.71 -17.59
CA PRO A 36 -31.57 -0.37 -17.27
C PRO A 36 -30.06 -0.47 -17.25
N GLN A 37 -29.39 0.33 -18.09
CA GLN A 37 -27.93 0.48 -18.05
C GLN A 37 -27.59 0.87 -16.62
N GLN A 38 -27.02 -0.06 -15.86
CA GLN A 38 -26.48 0.23 -14.54
C GLN A 38 -25.43 1.32 -14.75
N LYS A 39 -25.76 2.55 -14.36
CA LYS A 39 -24.79 3.65 -14.27
C LYS A 39 -23.60 3.08 -13.56
N ALA A 40 -22.40 3.26 -14.12
CA ALA A 40 -21.16 2.82 -13.52
C ALA A 40 -21.14 3.31 -12.07
N GLN A 41 -21.32 2.38 -11.14
CA GLN A 41 -21.39 2.69 -9.71
C GLN A 41 -20.02 3.16 -9.29
N LYS A 42 -19.91 4.35 -8.71
CA LYS A 42 -18.66 4.84 -8.16
C LYS A 42 -18.16 3.84 -7.10
N PRO A 43 -16.85 3.62 -7.00
CA PRO A 43 -16.31 2.81 -5.91
C PRO A 43 -16.77 3.36 -4.55
N PRO A 44 -16.98 2.50 -3.54
CA PRO A 44 -17.28 2.93 -2.19
C PRO A 44 -16.21 3.89 -1.66
N PRO A 45 -16.58 4.97 -0.95
CA PRO A 45 -15.61 5.94 -0.42
C PRO A 45 -14.64 5.31 0.58
N GLU A 46 -15.04 4.24 1.24
CA GLU A 46 -14.22 3.45 2.17
C GLU A 46 -12.96 2.89 1.48
N LEU A 47 -13.05 2.51 0.21
CA LEU A 47 -11.88 2.05 -0.56
C LEU A 47 -10.80 3.12 -0.69
N GLU A 48 -11.17 4.33 -1.09
CA GLU A 48 -10.20 5.42 -1.23
C GLU A 48 -9.66 5.84 0.15
N LYS A 49 -10.49 5.78 1.17
CA LYS A 49 -10.10 6.10 2.54
C LYS A 49 -9.12 5.07 3.09
N MET A 50 -9.40 3.75 2.97
CA MET A 50 -8.47 2.69 3.37
C MET A 50 -7.11 2.84 2.68
N LYS A 51 -7.10 3.11 1.37
CA LYS A 51 -5.85 3.34 0.63
C LYS A 51 -5.04 4.50 1.21
N LYS A 52 -5.71 5.61 1.48
CA LYS A 52 -5.09 6.80 2.06
C LYS A 52 -4.55 6.52 3.45
N ASP A 53 -5.34 5.91 4.31
CA ASP A 53 -4.98 5.61 5.70
C ASP A 53 -3.80 4.61 5.76
N LEU A 54 -3.76 3.60 4.88
CA LEU A 54 -2.63 2.69 4.75
C LEU A 54 -1.35 3.41 4.29
N ALA A 55 -1.44 4.32 3.33
CA ALA A 55 -0.30 5.08 2.85
C ALA A 55 0.23 6.05 3.93
N GLU A 56 -0.66 6.72 4.66
CA GLU A 56 -0.31 7.61 5.77
C GLU A 56 0.34 6.84 6.91
N LEU A 57 -0.26 5.71 7.30
CA LEU A 57 0.28 4.83 8.34
C LEU A 57 1.67 4.31 7.97
N GLY A 58 1.86 3.83 6.74
CA GLY A 58 3.17 3.37 6.26
C GLY A 58 4.25 4.45 6.38
N THR A 59 3.93 5.69 5.97
CA THR A 59 4.85 6.83 6.09
C THR A 59 5.20 7.15 7.55
N MET A 60 4.21 7.07 8.46
CA MET A 60 4.44 7.31 9.87
C MET A 60 5.32 6.23 10.50
N LEU A 61 5.06 4.96 10.19
CA LEU A 61 5.83 3.83 10.70
C LEU A 61 7.28 3.85 10.18
N GLU A 62 7.49 4.15 8.90
CA GLU A 62 8.82 4.32 8.31
C GLU A 62 9.60 5.45 9.00
N LYS A 63 8.97 6.60 9.23
CA LYS A 63 9.60 7.72 9.95
C LYS A 63 9.97 7.35 11.39
N ARG A 64 9.20 6.51 12.06
CA ARG A 64 9.53 6.03 13.41
C ARG A 64 10.77 5.16 13.44
N ARG A 65 10.97 4.35 12.40
CA ARG A 65 12.15 3.48 12.29
C ARG A 65 13.40 4.24 11.88
N ASN A 66 13.26 5.27 11.06
CA ASN A 66 14.34 6.05 10.50
C ASN A 66 14.16 7.54 10.82
N PRO A 67 14.31 7.96 12.09
CA PRO A 67 14.06 9.34 12.49
C PRO A 67 15.02 10.36 11.87
N GLU A 68 16.20 9.92 11.36
CA GLU A 68 17.17 10.79 10.71
C GLU A 68 16.97 10.98 9.20
N VAL A 69 16.16 10.12 8.59
CA VAL A 69 15.80 10.26 7.17
C VAL A 69 14.55 11.14 7.08
N ASP A 70 14.76 12.46 7.08
CA ASP A 70 13.69 13.40 6.69
C ASP A 70 13.44 13.25 5.19
N VAL A 71 12.57 12.31 4.81
CA VAL A 71 12.17 12.00 3.43
C VAL A 71 11.40 13.17 2.79
N SER A 72 11.16 14.24 3.54
CA SER A 72 10.52 15.48 3.07
C SER A 72 11.50 16.48 2.46
N SER A 73 12.78 16.14 2.28
CA SER A 73 13.73 17.00 1.56
C SER A 73 13.41 17.01 0.07
N PRO A 74 12.82 18.10 -0.45
CA PRO A 74 12.45 18.18 -1.86
C PRO A 74 13.69 18.36 -2.72
N ILE A 75 14.04 17.37 -3.51
CA ILE A 75 14.88 17.57 -4.71
C ILE A 75 14.22 18.56 -5.70
N ALA A 76 13.11 19.17 -5.33
CA ALA A 76 12.29 20.04 -6.18
C ALA A 76 12.36 21.54 -5.83
N GLN A 77 13.34 22.05 -5.05
CA GLN A 77 13.45 23.49 -4.78
C GLN A 77 14.86 24.06 -4.96
N THR A 78 15.59 23.64 -5.99
CA THR A 78 16.84 24.31 -6.38
C THR A 78 16.69 25.06 -7.70
N GLN A 79 15.64 25.85 -7.84
CA GLN A 79 15.59 26.95 -8.82
C GLN A 79 14.61 28.02 -8.34
N ASN A 80 15.01 28.85 -7.40
CA ASN A 80 14.68 30.28 -7.35
C ASN A 80 14.98 30.88 -5.97
N LYS A 81 16.24 31.23 -5.70
CA LYS A 81 16.55 32.34 -4.80
C LYS A 81 18.02 32.76 -4.98
N LYS A 82 18.30 33.42 -6.07
CA LYS A 82 19.33 34.46 -6.11
C LYS A 82 18.60 35.79 -6.15
N GLN A 83 18.53 36.48 -5.02
CA GLN A 83 18.64 37.92 -4.88
C GLN A 83 18.14 38.36 -3.51
N GLY A 84 18.98 39.08 -2.80
CA GLY A 84 18.57 39.77 -1.59
C GLY A 84 19.67 39.86 -0.55
N GLN A 85 20.58 40.78 -0.81
CA GLN A 85 21.69 41.27 0.05
C GLN A 85 21.17 41.90 1.36
N SER A 86 21.89 41.76 2.43
CA SER A 86 22.68 42.78 3.16
C SER A 86 22.35 42.95 4.64
N LYS A 87 23.42 42.84 5.45
CA LYS A 87 23.85 43.70 6.59
C LYS A 87 22.99 43.83 7.84
N GLN A 88 23.57 43.47 8.97
CA GLN A 88 24.04 44.28 10.11
C GLN A 88 24.26 43.35 11.31
N GLN A 89 25.37 43.11 11.86
CA GLN A 89 26.34 43.81 12.73
C GLN A 89 25.75 44.36 14.07
N GLY A 90 26.29 43.85 15.19
CA GLY A 90 26.43 44.59 16.45
C GLY A 90 25.78 43.96 17.67
N GLN A 91 26.51 43.55 18.58
CA GLN A 91 27.03 44.11 19.85
C GLN A 91 26.65 43.18 21.01
N GLN A 92 27.55 42.49 21.64
CA GLN A 92 28.37 42.74 22.84
C GLN A 92 27.61 43.20 24.11
N GLY A 93 27.77 42.40 25.21
CA GLY A 93 27.38 42.82 26.53
C GLY A 93 27.36 41.63 27.50
N GLY A 94 28.46 41.47 28.22
CA GLY A 94 28.61 40.54 29.33
C GLY A 94 27.99 41.08 30.62
N ASN A 95 27.76 40.22 31.55
CA ASN A 95 28.00 40.52 32.97
C ASN A 95 28.06 39.25 33.83
N ASP A 96 29.16 39.16 34.58
CA ASP A 96 29.38 38.24 35.67
C ASP A 96 28.42 38.58 36.84
N SER A 97 28.00 37.57 37.60
CA SER A 97 27.90 37.67 39.06
C SER A 97 27.77 36.30 39.72
N GLN A 98 28.72 36.03 40.52
CA GLN A 98 28.99 34.99 41.48
C GLN A 98 28.10 35.15 42.73
N SER A 99 27.59 34.03 43.29
CA SER A 99 27.32 33.81 44.73
C SER A 99 26.59 32.46 44.89
N GLY A 100 27.11 31.36 45.42
CA GLY A 100 27.39 31.09 46.82
C GLY A 100 26.15 30.61 47.57
N GLY A 101 26.00 29.26 47.76
CA GLY A 101 24.87 28.74 48.57
C GLY A 101 24.88 27.21 48.63
N GLN A 102 25.71 26.65 49.47
CA GLN A 102 25.77 25.24 49.84
C GLN A 102 24.60 24.96 50.81
N SER A 103 23.68 24.05 50.46
CA SER A 103 22.80 23.41 51.42
C SER A 103 22.50 21.98 50.98
N GLN A 104 23.00 21.03 51.72
CA GLN A 104 22.69 19.63 51.72
C GLN A 104 21.20 19.41 52.00
N ALA A 105 20.50 18.68 51.14
CA ALA A 105 19.29 17.95 51.49
C ALA A 105 19.30 16.64 50.72
N GLN A 106 19.74 15.56 51.36
CA GLN A 106 19.55 14.18 51.02
C GLN A 106 18.05 13.85 51.21
N GLY A 107 17.38 13.40 50.12
CA GLY A 107 16.04 12.85 50.27
C GLY A 107 15.03 13.17 49.13
N GLY A 108 15.41 13.09 47.85
CA GLY A 108 14.48 13.40 46.77
C GLY A 108 14.75 12.66 45.46
N GLY A 109 15.58 11.63 45.49
CA GLY A 109 16.03 10.96 44.26
C GLY A 109 15.04 9.98 43.62
N SER A 110 14.10 9.45 44.40
CA SER A 110 13.16 8.43 43.92
C SER A 110 11.92 9.03 43.26
N GLU A 111 11.37 10.08 43.80
CA GLU A 111 10.16 10.74 43.24
C GLU A 111 10.45 11.46 41.93
N LYS A 112 11.64 12.06 41.80
CA LYS A 112 12.04 12.73 40.54
C LYS A 112 12.22 11.74 39.38
N LYS A 113 12.84 10.59 39.65
CA LYS A 113 12.99 9.52 38.65
C LYS A 113 11.67 8.92 38.24
N GLN A 114 10.73 8.75 39.19
CA GLN A 114 9.39 8.23 38.91
C GLN A 114 8.55 9.23 38.10
N SER A 115 8.64 10.52 38.39
CA SER A 115 7.95 11.55 37.61
C SER A 115 8.52 11.75 36.20
N GLU A 116 9.83 11.63 36.03
CA GLU A 116 10.48 11.68 34.71
C GLU A 116 10.15 10.45 33.88
N GLN A 117 10.11 9.25 34.46
CA GLN A 117 9.66 8.03 33.79
C GLN A 117 8.19 8.08 33.41
N ALA A 118 7.31 8.60 34.27
CA ALA A 118 5.90 8.78 33.99
C ALA A 118 5.65 9.82 32.88
N GLN A 119 6.44 10.89 32.83
CA GLN A 119 6.37 11.90 31.76
C GLN A 119 6.88 11.35 30.42
N GLN A 120 7.96 10.55 30.44
CA GLN A 120 8.46 9.85 29.23
C GLN A 120 7.45 8.83 28.74
N ALA A 121 6.86 8.03 29.61
CA ALA A 121 5.83 7.06 29.24
C ALA A 121 4.57 7.75 28.66
N ALA A 122 4.11 8.84 29.28
CA ALA A 122 3.00 9.64 28.77
C ALA A 122 3.32 10.35 27.44
N GLY A 123 4.58 10.75 27.23
CA GLY A 123 5.07 11.25 25.95
C GLY A 123 5.02 10.17 24.86
N GLN A 124 5.53 8.98 25.15
CA GLN A 124 5.50 7.84 24.25
C GLN A 124 4.08 7.33 23.95
N GLU A 125 3.15 7.39 24.91
CA GLU A 125 1.73 7.05 24.65
C GLU A 125 1.08 8.03 23.67
N ARG A 126 1.37 9.32 23.76
CA ARG A 126 0.86 10.32 22.81
C ARG A 126 1.44 10.14 21.41
N GLU A 127 2.66 9.63 21.32
CA GLU A 127 3.33 9.42 20.04
C GLU A 127 2.64 8.39 19.12
N TRP A 128 2.03 7.31 19.67
CA TRP A 128 1.37 6.26 18.89
C TRP A 128 -0.15 6.44 18.74
N GLN A 129 -0.70 7.52 19.28
CA GLN A 129 -2.15 7.77 19.18
C GLN A 129 -2.61 8.02 17.74
N ALA A 130 -1.77 8.63 16.93
CA ALA A 130 -2.10 8.92 15.53
C ALA A 130 -2.16 7.63 14.70
N GLU A 131 -1.19 6.73 14.88
CA GLU A 131 -1.17 5.41 14.23
C GLU A 131 -2.35 4.55 14.69
N MET A 132 -2.65 4.53 15.99
CA MET A 132 -3.80 3.81 16.53
C MET A 132 -5.13 4.36 15.99
N LYS A 133 -5.23 5.67 15.76
CA LYS A 133 -6.40 6.27 15.12
C LYS A 133 -6.57 5.79 13.68
N LEU A 134 -5.48 5.71 12.91
CA LEU A 134 -5.51 5.18 11.54
C LEU A 134 -5.88 3.69 11.53
N VAL A 135 -5.31 2.90 12.44
CA VAL A 135 -5.67 1.47 12.58
C VAL A 135 -7.16 1.30 12.86
N ARG A 136 -7.73 2.08 13.78
CA ARG A 136 -9.17 2.06 14.06
C ARG A 136 -9.99 2.43 12.82
N SER A 137 -9.58 3.47 12.10
CA SER A 137 -10.20 3.88 10.85
C SER A 137 -10.20 2.76 9.81
N LEU A 138 -9.10 2.01 9.69
CA LEU A 138 -9.00 0.85 8.77
C LEU A 138 -9.99 -0.26 9.12
N HIS A 139 -10.21 -0.55 10.42
CA HIS A 139 -11.24 -1.49 10.85
C HIS A 139 -12.65 -1.02 10.52
N GLU A 140 -12.95 0.27 10.76
CA GLU A 140 -14.26 0.87 10.46
C GLU A 140 -14.55 0.85 8.96
N ASP A 141 -13.57 1.24 8.13
CA ASP A 141 -13.70 1.25 6.68
C ASP A 141 -13.85 -0.17 6.12
N TRP A 142 -13.09 -1.14 6.64
CA TRP A 142 -13.25 -2.54 6.26
C TRP A 142 -14.64 -3.08 6.61
N ASN A 143 -15.12 -2.85 7.81
CA ASN A 143 -16.46 -3.25 8.23
C ASN A 143 -17.55 -2.64 7.34
N GLY A 144 -17.37 -1.41 6.86
CA GLY A 144 -18.30 -0.78 5.91
C GLY A 144 -18.25 -1.39 4.51
N LEU A 145 -17.08 -1.87 4.08
CA LEU A 145 -16.82 -2.37 2.72
C LEU A 145 -17.06 -3.88 2.56
N GLU A 146 -16.86 -4.65 3.62
CA GLU A 146 -16.75 -6.11 3.62
C GLU A 146 -17.90 -6.81 2.91
N ALA A 147 -19.16 -6.49 3.29
CA ALA A 147 -20.34 -7.13 2.73
C ALA A 147 -20.45 -6.93 1.20
N GLU A 148 -20.09 -5.74 0.70
CA GLU A 148 -20.10 -5.44 -0.73
C GLU A 148 -18.94 -6.13 -1.46
N ALA A 149 -17.76 -6.18 -0.87
CA ALA A 149 -16.60 -6.88 -1.44
C ALA A 149 -16.89 -8.38 -1.61
N ILE A 150 -17.50 -9.02 -0.61
CA ILE A 150 -17.93 -10.42 -0.66
C ILE A 150 -18.99 -10.61 -1.75
N ALA A 151 -20.03 -9.75 -1.78
CA ALA A 151 -21.08 -9.82 -2.79
C ALA A 151 -20.55 -9.67 -4.22
N LYS A 152 -19.42 -8.96 -4.40
CA LYS A 152 -18.70 -8.80 -5.67
C LYS A 152 -17.68 -9.90 -5.95
N GLY A 153 -17.59 -10.92 -5.09
CA GLY A 153 -16.80 -12.13 -5.33
C GLY A 153 -15.40 -12.10 -4.70
N MET A 154 -15.17 -11.33 -3.64
CA MET A 154 -13.99 -11.54 -2.78
C MET A 154 -14.10 -12.91 -2.12
N SER A 155 -13.01 -13.69 -2.12
CA SER A 155 -13.02 -15.00 -1.51
C SER A 155 -13.02 -14.91 0.02
N SER A 156 -13.64 -15.90 0.70
CA SER A 156 -13.62 -15.99 2.16
C SER A 156 -12.21 -16.11 2.73
N ALA A 157 -11.29 -16.73 1.98
CA ALA A 157 -9.89 -16.81 2.37
C ALA A 157 -9.20 -15.44 2.35
N ALA A 158 -9.46 -14.61 1.33
CA ALA A 158 -8.90 -13.26 1.25
C ALA A 158 -9.51 -12.34 2.32
N GLN A 159 -10.82 -12.48 2.59
CA GLN A 159 -11.49 -11.78 3.69
C GLN A 159 -10.84 -12.12 5.04
N ALA A 160 -10.78 -13.39 5.38
CA ALA A 160 -10.20 -13.85 6.65
C ALA A 160 -8.74 -13.39 6.82
N ALA A 161 -7.95 -13.44 5.72
CA ALA A 161 -6.58 -12.99 5.75
C ALA A 161 -6.45 -11.45 5.93
N LEU A 162 -7.37 -10.66 5.38
CA LEU A 162 -7.41 -9.21 5.64
C LEU A 162 -7.69 -8.93 7.12
N GLU A 163 -8.69 -9.57 7.70
CA GLU A 163 -9.05 -9.41 9.11
C GLU A 163 -7.91 -9.85 10.05
N GLU A 164 -7.27 -10.99 9.76
CA GLU A 164 -6.12 -11.46 10.51
C GLU A 164 -4.98 -10.44 10.51
N ASN A 165 -4.67 -9.87 9.32
CA ASN A 165 -3.60 -8.88 9.22
C ASN A 165 -3.99 -7.52 9.85
N LEU A 166 -5.25 -7.12 9.84
CA LEU A 166 -5.74 -5.97 10.63
C LEU A 166 -5.53 -6.20 12.14
N CYS A 167 -5.84 -7.40 12.64
CA CYS A 167 -5.60 -7.75 14.04
C CYS A 167 -4.09 -7.79 14.37
N ARG A 168 -3.25 -8.29 13.46
CA ARG A 168 -1.79 -8.28 13.61
C ARG A 168 -1.25 -6.85 13.64
N LEU A 169 -1.71 -5.99 12.73
CA LEU A 169 -1.37 -4.58 12.68
C LEU A 169 -1.75 -3.87 13.99
N THR A 170 -2.96 -4.10 14.48
CA THR A 170 -3.42 -3.52 15.75
C THR A 170 -2.47 -3.87 16.90
N ARG A 171 -2.15 -5.16 17.05
CA ARG A 171 -1.22 -5.63 18.10
C ARG A 171 0.17 -5.04 17.97
N ALA A 172 0.70 -4.96 16.75
CA ALA A 172 2.02 -4.38 16.52
C ALA A 172 2.08 -2.89 16.88
N VAL A 173 1.00 -2.13 16.57
CA VAL A 173 0.90 -0.71 16.95
C VAL A 173 0.71 -0.56 18.47
N GLU A 174 -0.11 -1.40 19.12
CA GLU A 174 -0.26 -1.43 20.59
C GLU A 174 1.08 -1.72 21.28
N ASN A 175 1.84 -2.67 20.74
CA ASN A 175 3.16 -3.05 21.25
C ASN A 175 4.26 -2.04 20.86
N ARG A 176 3.98 -1.07 19.98
CA ARG A 176 4.94 -0.08 19.48
C ARG A 176 6.08 -0.70 18.65
N GLU A 177 5.77 -1.76 17.94
CA GLU A 177 6.69 -2.52 17.09
C GLU A 177 6.61 -2.01 15.64
N ALA A 178 7.32 -0.92 15.33
CA ALA A 178 7.16 -0.19 14.07
C ALA A 178 7.40 -1.06 12.82
N LEU A 179 8.43 -1.91 12.81
CA LEU A 179 8.71 -2.79 11.66
C LEU A 179 7.63 -3.85 11.50
N GLU A 180 7.19 -4.47 12.60
CA GLU A 180 6.10 -5.46 12.58
C GLU A 180 4.77 -4.84 12.13
N ALA A 181 4.50 -3.60 12.58
CA ALA A 181 3.33 -2.85 12.15
C ALA A 181 3.38 -2.54 10.65
N GLU A 182 4.55 -2.19 10.10
CA GLU A 182 4.72 -1.92 8.68
C GLU A 182 4.58 -3.20 7.83
N LEU A 183 5.15 -4.32 8.28
CA LEU A 183 4.95 -5.63 7.65
C LEU A 183 3.46 -6.00 7.63
N ALA A 184 2.76 -5.85 8.76
CA ALA A 184 1.34 -6.14 8.84
C ALA A 184 0.50 -5.19 7.98
N ALA A 185 0.81 -3.88 7.96
CA ALA A 185 0.14 -2.89 7.12
C ALA A 185 0.31 -3.21 5.63
N ASN A 186 1.50 -3.64 5.19
CA ASN A 186 1.71 -4.05 3.80
C ASN A 186 0.92 -5.31 3.46
N GLN A 187 0.75 -6.26 4.40
CA GLN A 187 -0.13 -7.41 4.17
C GLN A 187 -1.62 -7.01 4.14
N VAL A 188 -2.07 -6.08 4.97
CA VAL A 188 -3.42 -5.49 4.85
C VAL A 188 -3.60 -4.87 3.45
N TYR A 189 -2.59 -4.14 2.97
CA TYR A 189 -2.62 -3.54 1.62
C TYR A 189 -2.74 -4.59 0.51
N ARG A 190 -2.06 -5.73 0.63
CA ARG A 190 -2.20 -6.86 -0.32
C ARG A 190 -3.66 -7.29 -0.47
N TYR A 191 -4.35 -7.51 0.65
CA TYR A 191 -5.75 -7.98 0.61
C TYR A 191 -6.73 -6.85 0.31
N TYR A 192 -6.40 -5.61 0.65
CA TYR A 192 -7.10 -4.43 0.14
C TYR A 192 -7.13 -4.42 -1.40
N ILE A 193 -6.00 -4.72 -2.08
CA ILE A 193 -5.92 -4.78 -3.54
C ILE A 193 -6.91 -5.84 -4.08
N GLU A 194 -7.03 -6.99 -3.42
CA GLU A 194 -7.97 -8.05 -3.82
C GLU A 194 -9.44 -7.59 -3.68
N ALA A 195 -9.77 -6.83 -2.64
CA ALA A 195 -11.07 -6.20 -2.50
C ALA A 195 -11.29 -5.12 -3.57
N ALA A 196 -10.34 -4.19 -3.73
CA ALA A 196 -10.41 -3.06 -4.66
C ALA A 196 -10.54 -3.51 -6.11
N ALA A 197 -9.94 -4.65 -6.49
CA ALA A 197 -10.05 -5.24 -7.83
C ALA A 197 -11.50 -5.65 -8.21
N ARG A 198 -12.41 -5.75 -7.23
CA ARG A 198 -13.85 -6.02 -7.45
C ARG A 198 -14.65 -4.77 -7.83
N PHE A 199 -14.02 -3.60 -7.74
CA PHE A 199 -14.64 -2.31 -8.01
C PHE A 199 -13.97 -1.63 -9.21
N LYS A 200 -14.69 -0.75 -9.88
CA LYS A 200 -14.15 0.06 -10.98
C LYS A 200 -13.47 1.31 -10.42
N THR A 201 -12.24 1.17 -9.94
CA THR A 201 -11.48 2.27 -9.32
C THR A 201 -10.83 3.23 -10.31
N GLY A 202 -10.82 2.91 -11.61
CA GLY A 202 -10.11 3.70 -12.62
C GLY A 202 -8.59 3.55 -12.58
N ILE A 203 -8.06 2.69 -11.70
CA ILE A 203 -6.63 2.34 -11.65
C ILE A 203 -6.52 0.84 -11.94
N PRO A 204 -5.60 0.43 -12.82
CA PRO A 204 -5.33 -0.99 -13.01
C PRO A 204 -4.90 -1.65 -11.68
N PRO A 205 -5.54 -2.74 -11.24
CA PRO A 205 -5.14 -3.43 -10.00
C PRO A 205 -3.67 -3.89 -10.01
N ASP A 206 -3.11 -4.16 -11.19
CA ASP A 206 -1.71 -4.54 -11.33
C ASP A 206 -0.75 -3.42 -10.93
N LEU A 207 -1.13 -2.14 -11.07
CA LEU A 207 -0.31 -1.03 -10.59
C LEU A 207 -0.21 -1.02 -9.05
N GLU A 208 -1.31 -1.34 -8.36
CA GLU A 208 -1.32 -1.50 -6.91
C GLU A 208 -0.54 -2.74 -6.46
N ARG A 209 -0.59 -3.84 -7.22
CA ARG A 209 0.20 -5.05 -6.95
C ARG A 209 1.70 -4.76 -7.07
N ILE A 210 2.12 -4.02 -8.11
CA ILE A 210 3.52 -3.60 -8.24
C ILE A 210 3.95 -2.80 -7.01
N ARG A 211 3.14 -1.84 -6.55
CA ARG A 211 3.41 -1.05 -5.34
C ARG A 211 3.61 -1.94 -4.11
N TYR A 212 2.71 -2.91 -3.92
CA TYR A 212 2.80 -3.89 -2.83
C TYR A 212 4.13 -4.64 -2.87
N HIS A 213 4.48 -5.22 -4.04
CA HIS A 213 5.70 -6.02 -4.19
C HIS A 213 6.97 -5.18 -4.00
N VAL A 214 6.99 -3.94 -4.48
CA VAL A 214 8.11 -3.01 -4.28
C VAL A 214 8.31 -2.67 -2.79
N ALA A 215 7.22 -2.42 -2.06
CA ALA A 215 7.30 -2.19 -0.61
C ALA A 215 7.72 -3.45 0.14
N GLU A 216 7.17 -4.62 -0.23
CA GLU A 216 7.53 -5.91 0.37
C GLU A 216 9.00 -6.25 0.16
N THR A 217 9.57 -5.93 -1.01
CA THR A 217 11.00 -6.10 -1.30
C THR A 217 11.87 -5.45 -0.23
N ARG A 218 11.59 -4.19 0.12
CA ARG A 218 12.32 -3.46 1.16
C ARG A 218 12.15 -4.11 2.53
N LEU A 219 10.91 -4.43 2.89
CA LEU A 219 10.60 -5.01 4.20
C LEU A 219 11.27 -6.37 4.40
N GLN A 220 11.28 -7.22 3.35
CA GLN A 220 11.95 -8.52 3.38
C GLN A 220 13.48 -8.35 3.49
N GLY A 221 14.07 -7.36 2.83
CA GLY A 221 15.49 -7.02 2.99
C GLY A 221 15.81 -6.60 4.41
N GLU A 222 14.99 -5.76 5.04
CA GLU A 222 15.19 -5.25 6.39
C GLU A 222 15.17 -6.34 7.47
N ILE A 223 14.34 -7.38 7.29
CA ILE A 223 14.35 -8.56 8.18
C ILE A 223 15.41 -9.60 7.78
N GLY A 224 16.27 -9.29 6.80
CA GLY A 224 17.34 -10.17 6.32
C GLY A 224 16.86 -11.34 5.44
N SER A 225 15.60 -11.34 5.03
CA SER A 225 15.01 -12.39 4.18
C SER A 225 15.26 -12.12 2.69
N TRP A 226 16.54 -12.09 2.29
CA TRP A 226 16.97 -11.63 0.96
C TRP A 226 16.42 -12.47 -0.19
N GLY A 227 16.22 -13.79 0.00
CA GLY A 227 15.60 -14.63 -1.01
C GLY A 227 14.14 -14.23 -1.30
N ASN A 228 13.38 -13.89 -0.25
CA ASN A 228 12.02 -13.37 -0.43
C ASN A 228 12.06 -11.97 -1.05
N ALA A 229 13.01 -11.11 -0.64
CA ALA A 229 13.17 -9.78 -1.23
C ALA A 229 13.41 -9.85 -2.76
N GLU A 230 14.28 -10.77 -3.21
CA GLU A 230 14.55 -11.00 -4.63
C GLU A 230 13.29 -11.50 -5.37
N GLU A 231 12.56 -12.44 -4.79
CA GLU A 231 11.31 -12.95 -5.36
C GLU A 231 10.27 -11.83 -5.52
N GLU A 232 10.12 -10.97 -4.51
CA GLU A 232 9.16 -9.86 -4.54
C GLU A 232 9.56 -8.79 -5.56
N ALA A 233 10.85 -8.45 -5.69
CA ALA A 233 11.35 -7.54 -6.72
C ALA A 233 11.08 -8.08 -8.13
N MET A 234 11.34 -9.38 -8.36
CA MET A 234 11.05 -10.03 -9.64
C MET A 234 9.57 -10.05 -9.98
N LYS A 235 8.68 -10.31 -8.99
CA LYS A 235 7.22 -10.24 -9.19
C LYS A 235 6.78 -8.85 -9.61
N ALA A 236 7.31 -7.79 -8.98
CA ALA A 236 7.01 -6.42 -9.37
C ALA A 236 7.36 -6.15 -10.84
N LEU A 237 8.56 -6.55 -11.27
CA LEU A 237 9.03 -6.38 -12.64
C LEU A 237 8.24 -7.23 -13.65
N GLU A 238 7.85 -8.45 -13.29
CA GLU A 238 7.03 -9.32 -14.14
C GLU A 238 5.63 -8.72 -14.37
N ILE A 239 4.98 -8.26 -13.30
CA ILE A 239 3.66 -7.61 -13.41
C ILE A 239 3.78 -6.33 -14.25
N TRP A 240 4.84 -5.54 -14.06
CA TRP A 240 5.11 -4.35 -14.86
C TRP A 240 5.21 -4.66 -16.35
N ARG A 241 5.99 -5.66 -16.73
CA ARG A 241 6.16 -6.04 -18.15
C ARG A 241 4.82 -6.36 -18.81
N ARG A 242 3.89 -7.00 -18.08
CA ARG A 242 2.54 -7.26 -18.63
C ARG A 242 1.69 -6.00 -18.69
N LEU A 243 1.71 -5.19 -17.63
CA LEU A 243 0.89 -3.99 -17.52
C LEU A 243 1.29 -2.93 -18.56
N SER A 244 2.59 -2.73 -18.78
CA SER A 244 3.13 -1.68 -19.66
C SER A 244 2.59 -1.73 -21.08
N TYR A 245 2.30 -2.92 -21.61
CA TYR A 245 1.69 -3.10 -22.94
C TYR A 245 0.27 -2.53 -23.05
N SER A 246 -0.44 -2.39 -21.95
CA SER A 246 -1.81 -1.84 -21.92
C SER A 246 -1.86 -0.33 -21.69
N LEU A 247 -0.71 0.29 -21.46
CA LEU A 247 -0.58 1.72 -21.13
C LEU A 247 -0.15 2.57 -22.34
N ASP A 248 -0.74 2.31 -23.51
CA ASP A 248 -0.43 2.95 -24.80
C ASP A 248 -0.61 4.48 -24.82
N LYS A 249 -1.48 5.02 -23.94
CA LYS A 249 -1.75 6.45 -23.80
C LYS A 249 -0.80 7.18 -22.84
N ILE A 250 0.09 6.45 -22.20
CA ILE A 250 1.03 6.98 -21.21
C ILE A 250 2.35 7.37 -21.92
N ASP A 251 2.96 8.42 -21.41
CA ASP A 251 4.26 8.89 -21.90
C ASP A 251 5.32 7.79 -21.86
N ARG A 252 5.98 7.55 -23.00
CA ARG A 252 6.99 6.49 -23.16
C ARG A 252 8.19 6.67 -22.24
N GLN A 253 8.59 7.92 -21.97
CA GLN A 253 9.70 8.18 -21.05
C GLN A 253 9.33 7.78 -19.63
N MET A 254 8.10 8.04 -19.20
CA MET A 254 7.60 7.60 -17.89
C MET A 254 7.55 6.07 -17.77
N LEU A 255 7.09 5.38 -18.82
CA LEU A 255 7.10 3.91 -18.87
C LEU A 255 8.52 3.37 -18.74
N ALA A 256 9.49 3.92 -19.51
CA ALA A 256 10.89 3.53 -19.45
C ALA A 256 11.52 3.81 -18.07
N GLN A 257 11.24 4.98 -17.46
CA GLN A 257 11.74 5.31 -16.11
C GLN A 257 11.22 4.34 -15.06
N THR A 258 9.95 3.92 -15.16
CA THR A 258 9.36 2.94 -14.25
C THR A 258 10.04 1.59 -14.42
N GLU A 259 10.23 1.11 -15.66
CA GLU A 259 10.91 -0.16 -15.94
C GLU A 259 12.35 -0.17 -15.42
N HIS A 260 13.11 0.90 -15.70
CA HIS A 260 14.49 1.01 -15.20
C HIS A 260 14.55 0.99 -13.67
N SER A 261 13.65 1.69 -12.99
CA SER A 261 13.65 1.70 -11.52
C SER A 261 13.31 0.35 -10.90
N LEU A 262 12.44 -0.44 -11.54
CA LEU A 262 12.12 -1.80 -11.11
C LEU A 262 13.27 -2.78 -11.42
N THR A 263 13.95 -2.63 -12.56
CA THR A 263 15.13 -3.40 -12.89
C THR A 263 16.28 -3.12 -11.92
N ASP A 264 16.54 -1.84 -11.64
CA ASP A 264 17.54 -1.42 -10.66
C ASP A 264 17.24 -2.00 -9.26
N LEU A 265 15.95 -2.11 -8.88
CA LEU A 265 15.57 -2.72 -7.61
C LEU A 265 15.91 -4.21 -7.58
N VAL A 266 15.66 -4.95 -8.65
CA VAL A 266 16.05 -6.37 -8.77
C VAL A 266 17.56 -6.51 -8.62
N ASP A 267 18.33 -5.68 -9.34
CA ASP A 267 19.80 -5.78 -9.36
C ASP A 267 20.39 -5.49 -7.96
N VAL A 268 19.89 -4.47 -7.26
CA VAL A 268 20.44 -4.05 -5.96
C VAL A 268 20.10 -5.00 -4.81
N VAL A 269 19.00 -5.74 -4.88
CA VAL A 269 18.64 -6.74 -3.86
C VAL A 269 19.69 -7.84 -3.77
N ALA A 270 20.33 -8.21 -4.90
CA ALA A 270 21.41 -9.18 -4.91
C ALA A 270 22.65 -8.75 -4.11
N GLU A 271 22.84 -7.43 -3.93
CA GLU A 271 23.93 -6.87 -3.12
C GLU A 271 23.67 -6.99 -1.60
N ARG A 272 22.44 -7.35 -1.19
CA ARG A 272 22.00 -7.49 0.20
C ARG A 272 22.30 -6.26 1.07
N SER A 273 22.10 -5.08 0.49
CA SER A 273 22.29 -3.79 1.16
C SER A 273 20.94 -3.15 1.49
N ASN A 274 20.62 -3.06 2.80
CA ASN A 274 19.37 -2.42 3.23
C ASN A 274 19.25 -0.97 2.74
N LEU A 275 20.35 -0.20 2.80
CA LEU A 275 20.34 1.19 2.37
C LEU A 275 20.09 1.34 0.87
N LEU A 276 20.80 0.55 0.03
CA LEU A 276 20.60 0.62 -1.41
C LEU A 276 19.20 0.14 -1.81
N THR A 277 18.72 -0.95 -1.20
CA THR A 277 17.37 -1.45 -1.43
C THR A 277 16.32 -0.41 -1.04
N ALA A 278 16.48 0.28 0.10
CA ALA A 278 15.57 1.35 0.51
C ALA A 278 15.55 2.51 -0.50
N ILE A 279 16.71 3.00 -0.94
CA ILE A 279 16.83 4.08 -1.94
C ILE A 279 16.15 3.68 -3.26
N LYS A 280 16.41 2.46 -3.77
CA LYS A 280 15.84 2.01 -5.04
C LYS A 280 14.34 1.75 -4.93
N THR A 281 13.86 1.25 -3.79
CA THR A 281 12.42 1.14 -3.48
C THR A 281 11.74 2.50 -3.52
N GLU A 282 12.32 3.52 -2.87
CA GLU A 282 11.76 4.87 -2.87
C GLU A 282 11.64 5.44 -4.29
N ILE A 283 12.69 5.30 -5.11
CA ILE A 283 12.69 5.75 -6.51
C ILE A 283 11.61 5.03 -7.31
N ALA A 284 11.48 3.71 -7.16
CA ALA A 284 10.46 2.93 -7.84
C ALA A 284 9.05 3.36 -7.41
N LEU A 285 8.78 3.54 -6.11
CA LEU A 285 7.49 4.02 -5.60
C LEU A 285 7.17 5.44 -6.10
N GLN A 286 8.15 6.34 -6.18
CA GLN A 286 7.95 7.67 -6.76
C GLN A 286 7.54 7.61 -8.24
N ASN A 287 8.18 6.75 -9.03
CA ASN A 287 7.82 6.56 -10.44
C ASN A 287 6.41 5.96 -10.58
N ILE A 288 6.05 4.96 -9.77
CA ILE A 288 4.71 4.37 -9.73
C ILE A 288 3.67 5.45 -9.35
N ASN A 289 3.96 6.33 -8.40
CA ASN A 289 3.07 7.43 -8.00
C ASN A 289 2.85 8.44 -9.14
N ARG A 290 3.89 8.75 -9.92
CA ARG A 290 3.77 9.64 -11.10
C ARG A 290 2.92 8.97 -12.17
N LEU A 291 3.16 7.70 -12.43
CA LEU A 291 2.41 6.89 -13.38
C LEU A 291 0.92 6.82 -13.00
N GLU A 292 0.60 6.54 -11.74
CA GLU A 292 -0.79 6.51 -11.26
C GLU A 292 -1.52 7.82 -11.52
N ARG A 293 -0.88 8.97 -11.25
CA ARG A 293 -1.49 10.27 -11.54
C ARG A 293 -1.78 10.47 -13.02
N GLN A 294 -0.90 10.04 -13.90
CA GLN A 294 -1.12 10.15 -15.34
C GLN A 294 -2.24 9.21 -15.81
N VAL A 295 -2.29 7.97 -15.31
CA VAL A 295 -3.37 7.02 -15.61
C VAL A 295 -4.72 7.58 -15.19
N ARG A 296 -4.84 8.14 -13.97
CA ARG A 296 -6.07 8.80 -13.51
C ARG A 296 -6.47 9.98 -14.41
N GLY A 297 -5.51 10.79 -14.86
CA GLY A 297 -5.75 11.91 -15.76
C GLY A 297 -6.28 11.50 -17.13
N THR A 298 -5.75 10.43 -17.72
CA THR A 298 -6.20 9.91 -19.01
C THR A 298 -7.61 9.29 -18.96
N MET A 299 -7.98 8.67 -17.84
CA MET A 299 -9.31 8.07 -17.66
C MET A 299 -10.39 9.09 -17.32
N ALA A 300 -10.05 10.23 -16.72
CA ALA A 300 -11.00 11.31 -16.42
C ALA A 300 -11.36 12.14 -17.66
N GLY A 301 -10.54 12.10 -18.73
CA GLY A 301 -10.73 12.83 -19.98
C GLY A 301 -11.37 12.01 -21.12
N SER A 302 -11.66 10.73 -20.91
CA SER A 302 -12.33 9.82 -21.84
C SER A 302 -13.75 9.53 -21.40
#